data_76723a5d75d36cfb13b3b165f234ac50
#
_entry.id   76723a5d75d36cfb13b3b165f234ac50
#
_cell.length_a   1.000
_cell.length_b   1.000
_cell.length_c   1.000
_cell.angle_alpha   90.00
_cell.angle_beta   90.00
_cell.angle_gamma   90.00
#
_symmetry.space_group_name_H-M   'P 1'
#
loop_
_entity.id
_entity.type
_entity.pdbx_description
1 polymer ?
#
loop_
_entity_poly.entity_id
_entity_poly.type
_entity_poly.pdbx_seq_one_letter_code
_entity_poly.pdbx_strand_id
1 'polypeptide(L)'
;MNKKGKITIGIPVFNNEKIIKKRIDDITAQSYQNFTIIISDNNSTDKTREICEKISQNDDRIVFFHHEQNMGPYWNFNFVLDKAETEYFVWVAGDDIWSKKFLEKNIKFLEENDDYVGSIGETSLFNRNYNENIKLIENSKKYKYVMPINDNDVDKRITSYLNFNMGVQFYSIFRTKDIKFANFYNEKPNFGMWQADFATILKILKRGKLHVDLESFYNKEVSETSHSITNYMKKLKFTKWEIQFSKTKFSTWFFKEFG
;
A
#
# COMPACT_ATOMS: atom_id res chain seq x y z
N MET A 1 -23.12 -18.53 2.69
CA MET A 1 -22.69 -17.17 2.29
C MET A 1 -21.62 -16.75 3.28
N ASN A 2 -20.35 -16.68 2.87
CA ASN A 2 -19.29 -16.20 3.74
C ASN A 2 -19.60 -14.74 4.11
N LYS A 3 -19.65 -14.46 5.40
CA LYS A 3 -19.89 -13.10 5.92
C LYS A 3 -18.71 -12.24 5.52
N LYS A 4 -18.89 -11.31 4.56
CA LYS A 4 -17.82 -10.38 4.16
C LYS A 4 -17.31 -9.64 5.40
N GLY A 5 -16.00 -9.56 5.55
CA GLY A 5 -15.38 -8.78 6.61
C GLY A 5 -15.71 -7.28 6.48
N LYS A 6 -15.32 -6.48 7.46
CA LYS A 6 -15.48 -5.01 7.42
C LYS A 6 -14.37 -4.32 6.63
N ILE A 7 -13.21 -4.96 6.52
CA ILE A 7 -12.05 -4.50 5.75
C ILE A 7 -11.57 -5.57 4.78
N THR A 8 -11.18 -5.16 3.58
CA THR A 8 -10.43 -5.97 2.62
C THR A 8 -8.95 -5.65 2.70
N ILE A 9 -8.15 -6.69 2.86
CA ILE A 9 -6.69 -6.64 2.84
C ILE A 9 -6.23 -7.19 1.50
N GLY A 10 -5.75 -6.31 0.62
CA GLY A 10 -5.30 -6.67 -0.73
C GLY A 10 -3.80 -6.98 -0.75
N ILE A 11 -3.44 -8.20 -1.19
CA ILE A 11 -2.06 -8.69 -1.25
C ILE A 11 -1.72 -9.03 -2.71
N PRO A 12 -1.23 -8.08 -3.50
CA PRO A 12 -0.69 -8.39 -4.82
C PRO A 12 0.69 -9.04 -4.67
N VAL A 13 0.88 -10.23 -5.25
CA VAL A 13 2.13 -10.98 -5.12
C VAL A 13 2.72 -11.37 -6.47
N PHE A 14 4.06 -11.47 -6.51
CA PHE A 14 4.83 -12.05 -7.60
C PHE A 14 6.18 -12.51 -7.07
N ASN A 15 6.47 -13.82 -7.15
CA ASN A 15 7.72 -14.45 -6.68
C ASN A 15 8.07 -14.11 -5.22
N ASN A 16 7.16 -14.42 -4.30
CA ASN A 16 7.26 -14.10 -2.88
C ASN A 16 7.32 -15.35 -1.97
N GLU A 17 7.75 -16.52 -2.47
CA GLU A 17 7.72 -17.79 -1.74
C GLU A 17 8.37 -17.73 -0.34
N LYS A 18 9.42 -16.92 -0.17
CA LYS A 18 10.19 -16.84 1.08
C LYS A 18 9.46 -16.14 2.22
N ILE A 19 8.53 -15.24 1.90
CA ILE A 19 7.94 -14.34 2.92
C ILE A 19 6.43 -14.38 2.97
N ILE A 20 5.74 -14.81 1.90
CA ILE A 20 4.28 -14.71 1.80
C ILE A 20 3.55 -15.45 2.91
N LYS A 21 4.00 -16.67 3.29
CA LYS A 21 3.38 -17.42 4.38
C LYS A 21 3.44 -16.62 5.69
N LYS A 22 4.62 -16.14 6.06
CA LYS A 22 4.81 -15.35 7.29
C LYS A 22 3.94 -14.10 7.26
N ARG A 23 3.83 -13.43 6.11
CA ARG A 23 2.98 -12.24 5.97
C ARG A 23 1.51 -12.53 6.24
N ILE A 24 0.98 -13.62 5.68
CA ILE A 24 -0.40 -14.04 5.92
C ILE A 24 -0.59 -14.42 7.39
N ASP A 25 0.36 -15.14 8.00
CA ASP A 25 0.32 -15.49 9.42
C ASP A 25 0.28 -14.22 10.31
N ASP A 26 1.10 -13.21 10.03
CA ASP A 26 1.14 -11.93 10.75
C ASP A 26 -0.20 -11.16 10.64
N ILE A 27 -0.84 -11.20 9.47
CA ILE A 27 -2.15 -10.57 9.24
C ILE A 27 -3.26 -11.33 9.97
N THR A 28 -3.27 -12.64 9.89
CA THR A 28 -4.30 -13.47 10.55
C THR A 28 -4.18 -13.42 12.07
N ALA A 29 -3.00 -13.06 12.61
CA ALA A 29 -2.75 -12.84 14.04
C ALA A 29 -3.12 -11.44 14.55
N GLN A 30 -3.64 -10.54 13.70
CA GLN A 30 -4.11 -9.22 14.14
C GLN A 30 -5.21 -9.34 15.20
N SER A 31 -5.31 -8.36 16.12
CA SER A 31 -6.38 -8.34 17.14
C SER A 31 -7.78 -8.16 16.54
N TYR A 32 -7.87 -7.48 15.40
CA TYR A 32 -9.11 -7.29 14.66
C TYR A 32 -9.32 -8.42 13.65
N GLN A 33 -10.38 -9.21 13.82
CA GLN A 33 -10.64 -10.44 13.06
C GLN A 33 -11.71 -10.32 11.97
N ASN A 34 -12.40 -9.16 11.87
CA ASN A 34 -13.47 -8.96 10.89
C ASN A 34 -12.93 -8.43 9.55
N PHE A 35 -12.12 -9.24 8.88
CA PHE A 35 -11.49 -8.91 7.60
C PHE A 35 -11.71 -10.00 6.53
N THR A 36 -11.47 -9.62 5.28
CA THR A 36 -11.29 -10.52 4.14
C THR A 36 -9.91 -10.25 3.54
N ILE A 37 -9.14 -11.28 3.23
CA ILE A 37 -7.87 -11.17 2.52
C ILE A 37 -8.11 -11.53 1.05
N ILE A 38 -7.65 -10.68 0.13
CA ILE A 38 -7.61 -10.98 -1.31
C ILE A 38 -6.14 -11.08 -1.72
N ILE A 39 -5.72 -12.27 -2.09
CA ILE A 39 -4.38 -12.53 -2.61
C ILE A 39 -4.49 -12.63 -4.14
N SER A 40 -3.67 -11.88 -4.85
CA SER A 40 -3.61 -11.90 -6.32
C SER A 40 -2.20 -12.23 -6.78
N ASP A 41 -2.02 -13.46 -7.27
CA ASP A 41 -0.74 -13.95 -7.80
C ASP A 41 -0.61 -13.62 -9.28
N ASN A 42 0.36 -12.78 -9.60
CA ASN A 42 0.61 -12.26 -10.93
C ASN A 42 1.47 -13.20 -11.78
N ASN A 43 1.10 -14.51 -11.82
CA ASN A 43 1.82 -15.57 -12.52
C ASN A 43 3.23 -15.79 -11.97
N SER A 44 3.34 -16.08 -10.68
CA SER A 44 4.61 -16.43 -10.05
C SER A 44 5.20 -17.72 -10.64
N THR A 45 6.52 -17.76 -10.72
CA THR A 45 7.32 -18.88 -11.25
C THR A 45 8.02 -19.68 -10.15
N ASP A 46 7.92 -19.23 -8.89
CA ASP A 46 8.37 -19.91 -7.68
C ASP A 46 7.20 -20.60 -6.96
N LYS A 47 7.37 -21.01 -5.70
CA LYS A 47 6.33 -21.69 -4.92
C LYS A 47 5.25 -20.76 -4.34
N THR A 48 5.23 -19.49 -4.70
CA THR A 48 4.24 -18.52 -4.18
C THR A 48 2.81 -19.00 -4.40
N ARG A 49 2.48 -19.46 -5.62
CA ARG A 49 1.16 -19.98 -5.96
C ARG A 49 0.75 -21.14 -5.06
N GLU A 50 1.59 -22.17 -4.97
CA GLU A 50 1.31 -23.37 -4.16
C GLU A 50 1.04 -23.03 -2.70
N ILE A 51 1.86 -22.12 -2.13
CA ILE A 51 1.73 -21.66 -0.75
C ILE A 51 0.38 -20.94 -0.55
N CYS A 52 0.03 -20.01 -1.44
CA CYS A 52 -1.21 -19.23 -1.33
C CYS A 52 -2.46 -20.10 -1.52
N GLU A 53 -2.47 -21.02 -2.48
CA GLU A 53 -3.56 -22.00 -2.69
C GLU A 53 -3.80 -22.82 -1.42
N LYS A 54 -2.74 -23.38 -0.83
CA LYS A 54 -2.83 -24.18 0.39
C LYS A 54 -3.37 -23.36 1.59
N ILE A 55 -2.96 -22.13 1.75
CA ILE A 55 -3.41 -21.29 2.86
C ILE A 55 -4.89 -20.91 2.68
N SER A 56 -5.30 -20.53 1.46
CA SER A 56 -6.69 -20.14 1.19
C SER A 56 -7.69 -21.29 1.35
N GLN A 57 -7.26 -22.54 1.19
CA GLN A 57 -8.10 -23.72 1.47
C GLN A 57 -8.34 -23.96 2.97
N ASN A 58 -7.55 -23.35 3.86
CA ASN A 58 -7.61 -23.57 5.30
C ASN A 58 -8.18 -22.38 6.09
N ASP A 59 -8.49 -21.24 5.42
CA ASP A 59 -9.08 -20.05 6.05
C ASP A 59 -10.09 -19.41 5.10
N ASP A 60 -11.37 -19.52 5.41
CA ASP A 60 -12.49 -19.00 4.60
C ASP A 60 -12.49 -17.48 4.42
N ARG A 61 -11.68 -16.75 5.19
CA ARG A 61 -11.49 -15.30 5.04
C ARG A 61 -10.55 -14.95 3.90
N ILE A 62 -9.86 -15.93 3.30
CA ILE A 62 -8.82 -15.72 2.29
C ILE A 62 -9.34 -16.16 0.93
N VAL A 63 -9.37 -15.22 -0.01
CA VAL A 63 -9.72 -15.45 -1.41
C VAL A 63 -8.46 -15.34 -2.26
N PHE A 64 -8.12 -16.39 -2.98
CA PHE A 64 -6.93 -16.46 -3.82
C PHE A 64 -7.30 -16.40 -5.30
N PHE A 65 -6.57 -15.56 -6.04
CA PHE A 65 -6.62 -15.45 -7.49
C PHE A 65 -5.25 -15.72 -8.09
N HIS A 66 -5.19 -16.56 -9.10
CA HIS A 66 -4.00 -16.78 -9.93
C HIS A 66 -4.28 -16.30 -11.36
N HIS A 67 -3.30 -15.65 -11.98
CA HIS A 67 -3.39 -15.15 -13.36
C HIS A 67 -2.51 -15.95 -14.31
N GLU A 68 -3.00 -16.18 -15.53
CA GLU A 68 -2.31 -16.97 -16.56
C GLU A 68 -1.06 -16.27 -17.13
N GLN A 69 -0.93 -14.96 -16.91
CA GLN A 69 0.20 -14.17 -17.35
C GLN A 69 0.51 -13.02 -16.38
N ASN A 70 1.78 -12.59 -16.36
CA ASN A 70 2.19 -11.46 -15.57
C ASN A 70 1.75 -10.15 -16.23
N MET A 71 0.72 -9.52 -15.68
CA MET A 71 0.14 -8.25 -16.15
C MET A 71 0.88 -7.02 -15.63
N GLY A 72 1.97 -7.22 -14.88
CA GLY A 72 2.71 -6.17 -14.20
C GLY A 72 2.15 -5.79 -12.83
N PRO A 73 2.99 -5.19 -11.96
CA PRO A 73 2.59 -4.87 -10.58
C PRO A 73 1.42 -3.91 -10.53
N TYR A 74 1.39 -2.94 -11.41
CA TYR A 74 0.37 -1.92 -11.54
C TYR A 74 -1.04 -2.51 -11.65
N TRP A 75 -1.21 -3.42 -12.59
CA TRP A 75 -2.47 -4.12 -12.81
C TRP A 75 -2.85 -4.96 -11.59
N ASN A 76 -1.86 -5.62 -10.97
CA ASN A 76 -2.09 -6.50 -9.83
C ASN A 76 -2.54 -5.73 -8.57
N PHE A 77 -1.97 -4.56 -8.32
CA PHE A 77 -2.41 -3.65 -7.25
C PHE A 77 -3.85 -3.17 -7.48
N ASN A 78 -4.19 -2.83 -8.73
CA ASN A 78 -5.55 -2.43 -9.08
C ASN A 78 -6.55 -3.58 -8.92
N PHE A 79 -6.18 -4.78 -9.35
CA PHE A 79 -7.04 -5.96 -9.29
C PHE A 79 -7.56 -6.22 -7.86
N VAL A 80 -6.69 -6.21 -6.86
CA VAL A 80 -7.12 -6.45 -5.47
C VAL A 80 -8.02 -5.35 -4.93
N LEU A 81 -7.83 -4.10 -5.34
CA LEU A 81 -8.72 -3.01 -4.98
C LEU A 81 -10.07 -3.12 -5.67
N ASP A 82 -10.12 -3.47 -6.96
CA ASP A 82 -11.36 -3.64 -7.71
C ASP A 82 -12.25 -4.74 -7.10
N LYS A 83 -11.63 -5.81 -6.61
CA LYS A 83 -12.30 -6.91 -5.91
C LYS A 83 -12.76 -6.56 -4.49
N ALA A 84 -12.31 -5.45 -3.91
CA ALA A 84 -12.73 -5.04 -2.56
C ALA A 84 -14.20 -4.58 -2.56
N GLU A 85 -15.02 -5.18 -1.68
CA GLU A 85 -16.45 -4.86 -1.52
C GLU A 85 -16.81 -4.49 -0.08
N THR A 86 -15.82 -4.34 0.78
CA THR A 86 -15.96 -4.00 2.21
C THR A 86 -15.89 -2.49 2.42
N GLU A 87 -16.20 -2.02 3.62
CA GLU A 87 -16.21 -0.61 3.97
C GLU A 87 -14.81 0.02 3.91
N TYR A 88 -13.80 -0.75 4.35
CA TYR A 88 -12.40 -0.33 4.36
C TYR A 88 -11.54 -1.20 3.46
N PHE A 89 -10.41 -0.63 3.04
CA PHE A 89 -9.41 -1.33 2.22
C PHE A 89 -8.00 -0.92 2.63
N VAL A 90 -7.06 -1.88 2.53
CA VAL A 90 -5.62 -1.63 2.69
C VAL A 90 -4.82 -2.52 1.74
N TRP A 91 -3.78 -1.96 1.10
CA TRP A 91 -2.75 -2.77 0.43
C TRP A 91 -1.72 -3.26 1.43
N VAL A 92 -1.23 -4.46 1.21
CA VAL A 92 -0.09 -5.02 1.93
C VAL A 92 1.02 -5.32 0.95
N ALA A 93 2.18 -4.69 1.16
CA ALA A 93 3.41 -5.16 0.54
C ALA A 93 3.93 -6.41 1.26
N GLY A 94 4.54 -7.34 0.51
CA GLY A 94 4.94 -8.64 1.06
C GLY A 94 5.98 -8.57 2.18
N ASP A 95 6.67 -7.45 2.33
CA ASP A 95 7.85 -7.25 3.18
C ASP A 95 7.60 -6.35 4.41
N ASP A 96 6.47 -5.65 4.48
CA ASP A 96 6.16 -4.72 5.57
C ASP A 96 5.68 -5.43 6.86
N ILE A 97 5.82 -4.78 8.02
CA ILE A 97 5.44 -5.33 9.33
C ILE A 97 4.44 -4.40 10.04
N TRP A 98 3.35 -4.97 10.54
CA TRP A 98 2.34 -4.28 11.32
C TRP A 98 2.39 -4.64 12.80
N SER A 99 2.05 -3.70 13.67
CA SER A 99 1.76 -4.02 15.07
C SER A 99 0.48 -4.86 15.17
N LYS A 100 0.36 -5.67 16.22
CA LYS A 100 -0.80 -6.56 16.45
C LYS A 100 -2.14 -5.83 16.48
N LYS A 101 -2.17 -4.54 16.83
CA LYS A 101 -3.37 -3.70 16.92
C LYS A 101 -3.53 -2.73 15.74
N PHE A 102 -2.75 -2.89 14.67
CA PHE A 102 -2.77 -1.97 13.54
C PHE A 102 -4.18 -1.83 12.92
N LEU A 103 -4.83 -2.94 12.60
CA LEU A 103 -6.19 -2.90 12.04
C LEU A 103 -7.18 -2.31 13.04
N GLU A 104 -7.19 -2.77 14.27
CA GLU A 104 -8.13 -2.36 15.32
C GLU A 104 -8.10 -0.85 15.55
N LYS A 105 -6.91 -0.28 15.77
CA LYS A 105 -6.74 1.13 16.09
C LYS A 105 -7.14 2.04 14.93
N ASN A 106 -6.65 1.74 13.75
CA ASN A 106 -6.91 2.58 12.57
C ASN A 106 -8.37 2.50 12.10
N ILE A 107 -9.01 1.32 12.16
CA ILE A 107 -10.44 1.16 11.82
C ILE A 107 -11.29 1.91 12.85
N LYS A 108 -11.05 1.72 14.15
CA LYS A 108 -11.79 2.44 15.20
C LYS A 108 -11.72 3.95 14.99
N PHE A 109 -10.52 4.49 14.72
CA PHE A 109 -10.38 5.92 14.44
C PHE A 109 -11.24 6.36 13.26
N LEU A 110 -11.23 5.61 12.15
CA LEU A 110 -12.04 5.95 10.98
C LEU A 110 -13.55 5.83 11.24
N GLU A 111 -13.99 4.92 12.09
CA GLU A 111 -15.39 4.80 12.50
C GLU A 111 -15.90 6.03 13.29
N GLU A 112 -15.02 6.65 14.05
CA GLU A 112 -15.32 7.79 14.91
C GLU A 112 -15.12 9.15 14.20
N ASN A 113 -14.50 9.18 12.98
CA ASN A 113 -14.08 10.42 12.31
C ASN A 113 -14.38 10.38 10.81
N ASP A 114 -15.55 10.83 10.41
CA ASP A 114 -16.04 10.74 9.02
C ASP A 114 -15.32 11.65 8.02
N ASP A 115 -14.64 12.71 8.49
CA ASP A 115 -13.86 13.62 7.66
C ASP A 115 -12.44 13.09 7.33
N TYR A 116 -12.08 11.92 7.88
CA TYR A 116 -10.86 11.22 7.54
C TYR A 116 -11.14 10.10 6.51
N VAL A 117 -10.38 10.12 5.42
CA VAL A 117 -10.46 9.14 4.33
C VAL A 117 -9.47 8.00 4.48
N GLY A 118 -8.48 8.15 5.36
CA GLY A 118 -7.51 7.10 5.65
C GLY A 118 -6.79 7.31 6.98
N SER A 119 -6.24 6.20 7.49
CA SER A 119 -5.47 6.14 8.74
C SER A 119 -4.33 5.12 8.62
N ILE A 120 -3.18 5.43 9.21
CA ILE A 120 -1.99 4.58 9.24
C ILE A 120 -1.32 4.66 10.62
N GLY A 121 -0.58 3.63 11.00
CA GLY A 121 0.24 3.66 12.21
C GLY A 121 1.50 4.52 12.07
N GLU A 122 2.14 4.84 13.20
CA GLU A 122 3.47 5.45 13.19
C GLU A 122 4.43 4.59 12.33
N THR A 123 5.24 5.24 11.50
CA THR A 123 6.06 4.54 10.52
C THR A 123 7.53 4.59 10.87
N SER A 124 8.20 3.42 10.80
CA SER A 124 9.65 3.28 10.85
C SER A 124 10.17 2.54 9.63
N LEU A 125 11.43 2.73 9.32
CA LEU A 125 12.12 1.99 8.27
C LEU A 125 13.02 0.92 8.89
N PHE A 126 13.10 -0.25 8.28
CA PHE A 126 14.00 -1.32 8.70
C PHE A 126 14.65 -2.02 7.51
N ASN A 127 15.79 -2.64 7.76
CA ASN A 127 16.47 -3.53 6.83
C ASN A 127 16.42 -4.96 7.39
N ARG A 128 16.16 -5.92 6.51
CA ARG A 128 16.25 -7.35 6.82
C ARG A 128 17.59 -7.88 6.31
N ASN A 129 18.42 -8.36 7.21
CA ASN A 129 19.65 -9.08 6.85
C ASN A 129 19.32 -10.49 6.37
N TYR A 130 20.25 -11.12 5.61
CA TYR A 130 20.15 -12.50 5.11
C TYR A 130 19.80 -13.55 6.20
N ASN A 131 20.02 -13.23 7.48
CA ASN A 131 19.73 -14.09 8.63
C ASN A 131 18.39 -13.77 9.33
N GLU A 132 17.44 -13.12 8.65
CA GLU A 132 16.12 -12.73 9.16
C GLU A 132 16.13 -11.79 10.39
N ASN A 133 17.28 -11.29 10.81
CA ASN A 133 17.36 -10.31 11.88
C ASN A 133 16.86 -8.93 11.39
N ILE A 134 15.79 -8.45 12.02
CA ILE A 134 15.25 -7.11 11.76
C ILE A 134 16.17 -6.10 12.44
N LYS A 135 16.86 -5.30 11.66
CA LYS A 135 17.64 -4.16 12.16
C LYS A 135 16.90 -2.88 11.80
N LEU A 136 16.34 -2.19 12.81
CA LEU A 136 15.83 -0.84 12.59
C LEU A 136 16.97 0.04 12.07
N ILE A 137 16.70 0.83 11.03
CA ILE A 137 17.69 1.75 10.51
C ILE A 137 17.98 2.77 11.61
N GLU A 138 19.26 2.90 12.00
CA GLU A 138 19.70 3.89 12.98
C GLU A 138 19.18 5.26 12.58
N ASN A 139 18.54 5.96 13.52
CA ASN A 139 17.79 7.21 13.31
C ASN A 139 16.40 7.08 12.65
N SER A 140 15.87 5.87 12.36
CA SER A 140 14.49 5.75 11.85
C SER A 140 13.47 6.40 12.80
N LYS A 141 13.70 6.35 14.13
CA LYS A 141 12.89 7.05 15.13
C LYS A 141 13.09 8.58 15.15
N LYS A 142 14.18 9.09 14.58
CA LYS A 142 14.51 10.54 14.55
C LYS A 142 13.74 11.28 13.46
N TYR A 143 13.38 10.58 12.39
CA TYR A 143 12.62 11.13 11.26
C TYR A 143 11.19 10.59 11.32
N LYS A 144 10.22 11.48 11.45
CA LYS A 144 8.81 11.12 11.24
C LYS A 144 8.60 10.88 9.75
N TYR A 145 8.55 9.60 9.34
CA TYR A 145 8.35 9.21 7.93
C TYR A 145 6.91 9.37 7.47
N VAL A 146 5.99 9.53 8.40
CA VAL A 146 4.60 9.84 8.12
C VAL A 146 4.14 10.92 9.08
N MET A 147 3.39 11.89 8.54
CA MET A 147 2.77 12.95 9.33
C MET A 147 1.27 12.96 9.08
N PRO A 148 0.45 13.28 10.09
CA PRO A 148 -0.98 13.48 9.87
C PRO A 148 -1.20 14.66 8.92
N ILE A 149 -2.17 14.49 8.02
CA ILE A 149 -2.58 15.52 7.06
C ILE A 149 -4.03 15.86 7.37
N ASN A 150 -4.24 16.76 8.30
CA ASN A 150 -5.52 17.00 8.97
C ASN A 150 -6.05 18.42 8.83
N ASP A 151 -5.47 19.27 7.99
CA ASP A 151 -6.00 20.60 7.75
C ASP A 151 -7.39 20.53 7.07
N ASN A 152 -8.27 21.47 7.41
CA ASN A 152 -9.58 21.58 6.77
C ASN A 152 -9.46 22.08 5.31
N ASP A 153 -8.45 22.87 5.03
CA ASP A 153 -8.14 23.41 3.72
C ASP A 153 -7.45 22.35 2.84
N VAL A 154 -7.98 22.15 1.63
CA VAL A 154 -7.49 21.15 0.67
C VAL A 154 -6.07 21.49 0.19
N ASP A 155 -5.78 22.76 -0.09
CA ASP A 155 -4.48 23.19 -0.63
C ASP A 155 -3.38 23.02 0.41
N LYS A 156 -3.71 23.28 1.67
CA LYS A 156 -2.79 23.01 2.78
C LYS A 156 -2.53 21.51 2.97
N ARG A 157 -3.54 20.65 2.81
CA ARG A 157 -3.34 19.19 2.84
C ARG A 157 -2.40 18.74 1.70
N ILE A 158 -2.63 19.23 0.49
CA ILE A 158 -1.79 18.92 -0.67
C ILE A 158 -0.36 19.43 -0.46
N THR A 159 -0.21 20.67 -0.02
CA THR A 159 1.11 21.26 0.27
C THR A 159 1.87 20.49 1.35
N SER A 160 1.17 20.10 2.43
CA SER A 160 1.77 19.26 3.48
C SER A 160 2.29 17.93 2.92
N TYR A 161 1.49 17.27 2.08
CA TYR A 161 1.90 16.01 1.46
C TYR A 161 3.10 16.19 0.52
N LEU A 162 3.11 17.24 -0.31
CA LEU A 162 4.22 17.54 -1.21
C LEU A 162 5.54 17.79 -0.47
N ASN A 163 5.47 18.45 0.70
CA ASN A 163 6.67 18.80 1.48
C ASN A 163 7.24 17.62 2.30
N PHE A 164 6.39 16.66 2.72
CA PHE A 164 6.77 15.62 3.70
C PHE A 164 6.48 14.20 3.21
N ASN A 165 6.29 14.00 1.92
CA ASN A 165 5.92 12.71 1.39
C ASN A 165 7.11 11.74 1.31
N MET A 166 6.94 10.57 1.93
CA MET A 166 7.82 9.40 1.80
C MET A 166 7.15 8.22 1.10
N GLY A 167 5.96 8.42 0.48
CA GLY A 167 5.20 7.37 -0.22
C GLY A 167 4.53 6.33 0.69
N VAL A 168 4.66 6.48 2.00
CA VAL A 168 4.15 5.49 2.98
C VAL A 168 2.64 5.58 3.13
N GLN A 169 2.07 6.76 2.95
CA GLN A 169 0.63 7.01 3.07
C GLN A 169 -0.22 6.15 2.12
N PHE A 170 0.37 5.63 1.05
CA PHE A 170 -0.29 4.69 0.14
C PHE A 170 -0.73 3.38 0.83
N TYR A 171 -0.07 3.00 1.90
CA TYR A 171 -0.37 1.81 2.70
C TYR A 171 -1.26 2.09 3.92
N SER A 172 -1.96 3.23 3.93
CA SER A 172 -3.00 3.52 4.93
C SER A 172 -4.20 2.58 4.77
N ILE A 173 -4.94 2.37 5.85
CA ILE A 173 -6.30 1.86 5.76
C ILE A 173 -7.19 3.00 5.24
N PHE A 174 -7.87 2.79 4.13
CA PHE A 174 -8.72 3.76 3.48
C PHE A 174 -10.18 3.37 3.55
N ARG A 175 -11.09 4.35 3.47
CA ARG A 175 -12.47 4.08 3.07
C ARG A 175 -12.49 3.60 1.62
N THR A 176 -13.04 2.43 1.37
CA THR A 176 -13.01 1.79 0.04
C THR A 176 -13.59 2.68 -1.05
N LYS A 177 -14.70 3.36 -0.77
CA LYS A 177 -15.33 4.29 -1.73
C LYS A 177 -14.39 5.42 -2.17
N ASP A 178 -13.58 5.94 -1.23
CA ASP A 178 -12.72 7.09 -1.49
C ASP A 178 -11.43 6.67 -2.20
N ILE A 179 -10.83 5.54 -1.82
CA ILE A 179 -9.65 5.04 -2.52
C ILE A 179 -9.96 4.53 -3.92
N LYS A 180 -11.13 3.93 -4.16
CA LYS A 180 -11.58 3.56 -5.51
C LYS A 180 -11.79 4.78 -6.40
N PHE A 181 -12.35 5.86 -5.86
CA PHE A 181 -12.48 7.13 -6.57
C PHE A 181 -11.13 7.77 -6.90
N ALA A 182 -10.22 7.78 -5.94
CA ALA A 182 -8.89 8.39 -6.10
C ALA A 182 -7.92 7.49 -6.87
N ASN A 183 -8.28 6.21 -7.09
CA ASN A 183 -7.39 5.23 -7.68
C ASN A 183 -6.94 5.63 -9.09
N PHE A 184 -5.66 6.00 -9.18
CA PHE A 184 -5.05 6.44 -10.39
C PHE A 184 -4.77 5.30 -11.38
N TYR A 185 -4.81 4.07 -10.93
CA TYR A 185 -4.58 2.89 -11.76
C TYR A 185 -5.62 2.71 -12.88
N ASN A 186 -6.82 3.24 -12.73
CA ASN A 186 -7.87 3.19 -13.75
C ASN A 186 -7.66 4.17 -14.92
N GLU A 187 -6.86 5.21 -14.72
CA GLU A 187 -6.61 6.24 -15.72
C GLU A 187 -5.35 5.90 -16.53
N LYS A 188 -5.19 4.76 -17.17
CA LYS A 188 -4.02 4.37 -17.98
C LYS A 188 -2.89 5.44 -17.91
N PRO A 189 -2.11 5.49 -16.84
CA PRO A 189 -1.26 6.62 -16.59
C PRO A 189 -0.16 6.66 -17.64
N ASN A 190 -0.16 7.73 -18.37
CA ASN A 190 0.88 7.99 -19.34
C ASN A 190 2.25 8.33 -18.72
N PHE A 191 2.39 8.32 -17.38
CA PHE A 191 3.61 8.77 -16.72
C PHE A 191 4.32 7.67 -15.89
N GLY A 192 3.92 6.42 -16.06
CA GLY A 192 4.63 5.30 -15.45
C GLY A 192 4.22 4.99 -14.00
N MET A 193 4.66 3.85 -13.54
CA MET A 193 4.24 3.17 -12.31
C MET A 193 4.59 3.93 -11.01
N TRP A 194 5.68 4.68 -11.02
CA TRP A 194 6.32 5.29 -9.84
C TRP A 194 5.60 6.48 -9.24
N GLN A 195 4.63 7.00 -9.96
CA GLN A 195 3.92 8.21 -9.56
C GLN A 195 2.44 7.95 -9.32
N ALA A 196 1.99 6.71 -9.51
CA ALA A 196 0.59 6.37 -9.35
C ALA A 196 0.16 6.33 -7.88
N ASP A 197 0.99 5.78 -7.00
CA ASP A 197 0.78 5.83 -5.56
C ASP A 197 0.75 7.28 -5.06
N PHE A 198 1.70 8.10 -5.53
CA PHE A 198 1.77 9.52 -5.23
C PHE A 198 0.53 10.27 -5.74
N ALA A 199 0.15 10.06 -7.01
CA ALA A 199 -1.03 10.67 -7.61
C ALA A 199 -2.33 10.24 -6.92
N THR A 200 -2.43 8.97 -6.54
CA THR A 200 -3.57 8.45 -5.79
C THR A 200 -3.74 9.18 -4.46
N ILE A 201 -2.65 9.39 -3.72
CA ILE A 201 -2.74 10.13 -2.45
C ILE A 201 -3.09 11.59 -2.68
N LEU A 202 -2.54 12.26 -3.68
CA LEU A 202 -2.93 13.64 -4.03
C LEU A 202 -4.45 13.74 -4.32
N LYS A 203 -5.01 12.80 -5.06
CA LYS A 203 -6.45 12.77 -5.35
C LYS A 203 -7.29 12.48 -4.10
N ILE A 204 -6.86 11.57 -3.25
CA ILE A 204 -7.63 11.24 -2.03
C ILE A 204 -7.65 12.40 -1.03
N LEU A 205 -6.59 13.23 -0.99
CA LEU A 205 -6.54 14.43 -0.15
C LEU A 205 -7.56 15.51 -0.53
N LYS A 206 -8.10 15.48 -1.74
CA LYS A 206 -9.27 16.31 -2.11
C LYS A 206 -10.54 15.85 -1.41
N ARG A 207 -10.63 14.60 -0.99
CA ARG A 207 -11.83 14.02 -0.39
C ARG A 207 -11.83 14.09 1.14
N GLY A 208 -10.68 14.13 1.79
CA GLY A 208 -10.61 14.18 3.25
C GLY A 208 -9.18 14.15 3.77
N LYS A 209 -9.09 13.97 5.07
CA LYS A 209 -7.88 14.01 5.89
C LYS A 209 -7.23 12.62 5.99
N LEU A 210 -5.93 12.59 6.33
CA LEU A 210 -5.20 11.37 6.69
C LEU A 210 -4.72 11.44 8.14
N HIS A 211 -5.01 10.39 8.89
CA HIS A 211 -4.61 10.22 10.28
C HIS A 211 -3.34 9.41 10.43
N VAL A 212 -2.59 9.67 11.49
CA VAL A 212 -1.49 8.83 11.96
C VAL A 212 -1.76 8.43 13.40
N ASP A 213 -2.02 7.13 13.61
CA ASP A 213 -2.18 6.56 14.93
C ASP A 213 -0.83 6.31 15.59
N LEU A 214 -0.60 6.89 16.76
CA LEU A 214 0.67 6.80 17.49
C LEU A 214 0.76 5.59 18.43
N GLU A 215 -0.33 4.82 18.57
CA GLU A 215 -0.39 3.61 19.38
C GLU A 215 -0.21 2.31 18.57
N SER A 216 -0.21 2.42 17.25
CA SER A 216 0.10 1.33 16.34
C SER A 216 1.26 1.69 15.43
N PHE A 217 1.89 0.69 14.81
CA PHE A 217 2.96 0.94 13.87
C PHE A 217 2.81 0.16 12.56
N TYR A 218 3.37 0.76 11.53
CA TYR A 218 3.63 0.21 10.22
C TYR A 218 5.13 0.37 9.93
N ASN A 219 5.87 -0.73 9.89
CA ASN A 219 7.29 -0.72 9.59
C ASN A 219 7.51 -1.14 8.14
N LYS A 220 8.15 -0.25 7.38
CA LYS A 220 8.45 -0.46 5.96
C LYS A 220 9.83 -1.05 5.79
N GLU A 221 9.93 -2.17 5.07
CA GLU A 221 11.24 -2.70 4.67
C GLU A 221 11.86 -1.82 3.58
N VAL A 222 13.13 -1.47 3.78
CA VAL A 222 13.92 -0.72 2.80
C VAL A 222 14.94 -1.66 2.21
N SER A 223 14.71 -2.11 0.99
CA SER A 223 15.69 -2.88 0.24
C SER A 223 16.76 -1.94 -0.35
N GLU A 224 17.97 -2.46 -0.65
CA GLU A 224 19.03 -1.71 -1.33
C GLU A 224 18.56 -1.10 -2.67
N THR A 225 17.49 -1.66 -3.25
CA THR A 225 16.90 -1.18 -4.49
C THR A 225 15.93 -0.01 -4.30
N SER A 226 15.46 0.24 -3.08
CA SER A 226 14.49 1.32 -2.78
C SER A 226 15.14 2.69 -2.56
N HIS A 227 16.50 2.76 -2.48
CA HIS A 227 17.21 4.01 -2.20
C HIS A 227 17.15 5.07 -3.32
N SER A 228 16.71 4.71 -4.51
CA SER A 228 16.50 5.68 -5.60
C SER A 228 15.57 5.09 -6.65
N ILE A 229 14.46 5.77 -6.90
CA ILE A 229 13.57 5.49 -8.04
C ILE A 229 14.39 5.34 -9.32
N THR A 230 15.40 6.19 -9.53
CA THR A 230 16.28 6.14 -10.69
C THR A 230 17.09 4.85 -10.77
N ASN A 231 17.60 4.34 -9.64
CA ASN A 231 18.36 3.09 -9.61
C ASN A 231 17.46 1.87 -9.84
N TYR A 232 16.26 1.87 -9.29
CA TYR A 232 15.29 0.82 -9.53
C TYR A 232 14.83 0.79 -10.99
N MET A 233 14.53 1.95 -11.59
CA MET A 233 14.17 2.03 -13.01
C MET A 233 15.31 1.57 -13.92
N LYS A 234 16.57 1.88 -13.58
CA LYS A 234 17.76 1.34 -14.28
C LYS A 234 17.83 -0.19 -14.17
N LYS A 235 17.56 -0.75 -12.99
CA LYS A 235 17.53 -2.21 -12.77
C LYS A 235 16.43 -2.88 -13.62
N LEU A 236 15.30 -2.21 -13.83
CA LEU A 236 14.24 -2.64 -14.74
C LEU A 236 14.53 -2.31 -16.22
N LYS A 237 15.78 -1.88 -16.54
CA LYS A 237 16.23 -1.51 -17.90
C LYS A 237 15.51 -0.31 -18.53
N PHE A 238 14.88 0.55 -17.72
CA PHE A 238 14.37 1.81 -18.24
C PHE A 238 15.50 2.74 -18.69
N THR A 239 15.33 3.36 -19.83
CA THR A 239 16.26 4.36 -20.35
C THR A 239 16.16 5.66 -19.56
N LYS A 240 17.23 6.50 -19.60
CA LYS A 240 17.19 7.84 -19.00
C LYS A 240 16.05 8.68 -19.57
N TRP A 241 15.73 8.49 -20.84
CA TRP A 241 14.67 9.23 -21.54
C TRP A 241 13.28 8.83 -21.03
N GLU A 242 13.00 7.54 -20.86
CA GLU A 242 11.74 7.05 -20.32
C GLU A 242 11.49 7.54 -18.89
N ILE A 243 12.56 7.59 -18.06
CA ILE A 243 12.50 8.14 -16.70
C ILE A 243 12.14 9.64 -16.73
N GLN A 244 12.78 10.41 -17.58
CA GLN A 244 12.53 11.85 -17.71
C GLN A 244 11.16 12.15 -18.30
N PHE A 245 10.74 11.38 -19.30
CA PHE A 245 9.43 11.52 -19.93
C PHE A 245 8.29 11.22 -18.97
N SER A 246 8.45 10.21 -18.10
CA SER A 246 7.53 9.90 -17.01
C SER A 246 7.34 11.10 -16.07
N LYS A 247 8.42 11.75 -15.64
CA LYS A 247 8.37 12.96 -14.79
C LYS A 247 7.64 14.13 -15.47
N THR A 248 7.92 14.37 -16.74
CA THR A 248 7.28 15.43 -17.50
C THR A 248 5.77 15.21 -17.64
N LYS A 249 5.36 13.98 -17.95
CA LYS A 249 3.93 13.61 -18.00
C LYS A 249 3.22 13.79 -16.67
N PHE A 250 3.88 13.39 -15.56
CA PHE A 250 3.34 13.61 -14.22
C PHE A 250 3.16 15.11 -13.93
N SER A 251 4.15 15.95 -14.24
CA SER A 251 4.04 17.39 -14.04
C SER A 251 2.87 17.97 -14.84
N THR A 252 2.72 17.58 -16.12
CA THR A 252 1.60 18.02 -16.95
C THR A 252 0.25 17.61 -16.36
N TRP A 253 0.13 16.36 -15.90
CA TRP A 253 -1.07 15.89 -15.21
C TRP A 253 -1.34 16.68 -13.92
N PHE A 254 -0.30 16.90 -13.11
CA PHE A 254 -0.42 17.63 -11.86
C PHE A 254 -0.96 19.05 -12.07
N PHE A 255 -0.40 19.79 -13.03
CA PHE A 255 -0.88 21.13 -13.36
C PHE A 255 -2.31 21.15 -13.92
N LYS A 256 -2.72 20.13 -14.63
CA LYS A 256 -4.11 20.00 -15.10
C LYS A 256 -5.09 19.73 -13.96
N GLU A 257 -4.69 18.96 -12.97
CA GLU A 257 -5.56 18.49 -11.88
C GLU A 257 -5.63 19.48 -10.72
N PHE A 258 -4.56 20.24 -10.47
CA PHE A 258 -4.36 21.08 -9.27
C PHE A 258 -3.93 22.52 -9.59
N GLY A 259 -3.67 22.87 -10.86
CA GLY A 259 -3.19 24.18 -11.32
C GLY A 259 -4.23 25.25 -11.55
#